data_a9d3414a0f4dfff02087091476b729bf
#
_entry.id   a9d3414a0f4dfff02087091476b729bf
#
_cell.length_a   1.000
_cell.length_b   1.000
_cell.length_c   1.000
_cell.angle_alpha   90.00
_cell.angle_beta   90.00
_cell.angle_gamma   90.00
#
_symmetry.space_group_name_H-M   'P 1'
#
loop_
_entity.id
_entity.type
_entity.pdbx_description
1 polymer ?
#
loop_
_entity_poly.entity_id
_entity_poly.type
_entity_poly.pdbx_seq_one_letter_code
_entity_poly.pdbx_strand_id
1 'polypeptide(L)'
;MARTYAEAGVDIDASDRATAALVAQFGSATRKGDGAPITLENGFAGLVQLGAGALAVCTDGVGTKLLLAHELSSLETVGIDCVAMNVNDLICVGAEPLSFVDYVALEEPDAELMAQLGAGLAEGCRQANCTLSGGETAVVPELVRGFDLAGTAVGWVTREAIIDGSRVAVADALIGLASSGPHSNGYTLIRRLFDGDPALGAQLVAPTRIYVRSVLALLAAVEVHALAHVTGGGLENLPRMNPSFRYVVDNPLPVPPAFDWLQRKGDIAPVEMYRTFNMGLGMVVAVAAGDAVRALELLAREGETAQLIGHVAAGEGVAHAALD
;
A
#
# COMPACT_ATOMS: atom_id res chain seq x y z
N MET A 1 -2.88 10.51 -26.52
CA MET A 1 -2.39 10.42 -25.14
C MET A 1 -2.78 9.06 -24.59
N ALA A 2 -1.99 8.44 -23.72
CA ALA A 2 -2.34 7.16 -23.13
C ALA A 2 -3.59 7.33 -22.24
N ARG A 3 -4.62 6.52 -22.48
CA ARG A 3 -5.91 6.55 -21.76
C ARG A 3 -6.02 5.43 -20.74
N THR A 4 -5.11 4.46 -20.80
CA THR A 4 -5.04 3.31 -19.88
C THR A 4 -3.65 3.17 -19.32
N TYR A 5 -3.55 2.44 -18.20
CA TYR A 5 -2.28 2.14 -17.55
C TYR A 5 -1.39 1.26 -18.46
N ALA A 6 -2.00 0.33 -19.21
CA ALA A 6 -1.31 -0.48 -20.21
C ALA A 6 -0.71 0.37 -21.34
N GLU A 7 -1.47 1.33 -21.90
CA GLU A 7 -0.95 2.28 -22.90
C GLU A 7 0.16 3.18 -22.32
N ALA A 8 0.16 3.39 -21.03
CA ALA A 8 1.24 4.10 -20.32
C ALA A 8 2.51 3.24 -20.17
N GLY A 9 2.48 1.96 -20.49
CA GLY A 9 3.62 1.04 -20.48
C GLY A 9 3.61 0.07 -19.28
N VAL A 10 2.50 -0.02 -18.54
CA VAL A 10 2.32 -0.95 -17.41
C VAL A 10 1.17 -1.90 -17.74
N ASP A 11 1.51 -3.04 -18.32
CA ASP A 11 0.57 -4.14 -18.59
C ASP A 11 0.47 -5.02 -17.32
N ILE A 12 -0.62 -4.86 -16.57
CA ILE A 12 -0.86 -5.57 -15.31
C ILE A 12 -0.90 -7.08 -15.55
N ASP A 13 -1.62 -7.55 -16.57
CA ASP A 13 -1.75 -8.98 -16.87
C ASP A 13 -0.40 -9.62 -17.23
N ALA A 14 0.45 -8.90 -17.97
CA ALA A 14 1.80 -9.37 -18.29
C ALA A 14 2.69 -9.40 -17.05
N SER A 15 2.58 -8.40 -16.16
CA SER A 15 3.28 -8.35 -14.89
C SER A 15 2.88 -9.51 -13.97
N ASP A 16 1.58 -9.79 -13.87
CA ASP A 16 1.06 -10.88 -13.04
C ASP A 16 1.55 -12.25 -13.53
N ARG A 17 1.55 -12.48 -14.85
CA ARG A 17 2.12 -13.70 -15.43
C ARG A 17 3.62 -13.86 -15.13
N ALA A 18 4.38 -12.77 -15.21
CA ALA A 18 5.81 -12.79 -14.91
C ALA A 18 6.06 -13.07 -13.41
N THR A 19 5.28 -12.43 -12.54
CA THR A 19 5.34 -12.67 -11.08
C THR A 19 4.95 -14.10 -10.75
N ALA A 20 3.90 -14.64 -11.34
CA ALA A 20 3.51 -16.04 -11.14
C ALA A 20 4.60 -17.02 -11.52
N ALA A 21 5.33 -16.75 -12.62
CA ALA A 21 6.48 -17.60 -13.05
C ALA A 21 7.63 -17.58 -12.02
N LEU A 22 7.89 -16.43 -11.39
CA LEU A 22 8.88 -16.32 -10.31
C LEU A 22 8.40 -17.05 -9.05
N VAL A 23 7.16 -16.80 -8.60
CA VAL A 23 6.57 -17.38 -7.39
C VAL A 23 6.49 -18.91 -7.46
N ALA A 24 6.28 -19.48 -8.66
CA ALA A 24 6.28 -20.92 -8.87
C ALA A 24 7.59 -21.61 -8.44
N GLN A 25 8.71 -20.87 -8.32
CA GLN A 25 10.00 -21.40 -7.88
C GLN A 25 10.17 -21.40 -6.34
N PHE A 26 9.34 -20.63 -5.60
CA PHE A 26 9.52 -20.44 -4.15
C PHE A 26 9.36 -21.72 -3.35
N GLY A 27 8.47 -22.61 -3.77
CA GLY A 27 8.24 -23.89 -3.09
C GLY A 27 9.47 -24.79 -2.96
N SER A 28 10.50 -24.60 -3.81
CA SER A 28 11.77 -25.34 -3.74
C SER A 28 12.73 -24.86 -2.63
N ALA A 29 12.46 -23.67 -2.03
CA ALA A 29 13.35 -23.02 -1.07
C ALA A 29 12.61 -22.79 0.28
N THR A 30 12.12 -23.86 0.90
CA THR A 30 11.38 -23.78 2.16
C THR A 30 12.10 -24.46 3.31
N ARG A 31 12.02 -23.85 4.51
CA ARG A 31 12.51 -24.45 5.75
C ARG A 31 11.39 -25.26 6.44
N LYS A 32 11.81 -26.07 7.43
CA LYS A 32 10.92 -26.72 8.42
C LYS A 32 11.17 -26.11 9.80
N GLY A 33 10.17 -26.09 10.66
CA GLY A 33 10.24 -25.44 11.99
C GLY A 33 10.33 -23.92 11.87
N ASP A 34 11.15 -23.27 12.68
CA ASP A 34 11.35 -21.82 12.58
C ASP A 34 11.88 -21.46 11.17
N GLY A 35 11.22 -20.50 10.56
CA GLY A 35 11.41 -20.13 9.15
C GLY A 35 10.56 -20.94 8.16
N ALA A 36 9.72 -21.86 8.61
CA ALA A 36 8.73 -22.50 7.73
C ALA A 36 7.70 -21.47 7.27
N PRO A 37 7.28 -21.49 5.99
CA PRO A 37 6.30 -20.55 5.50
C PRO A 37 4.93 -20.76 6.15
N ILE A 38 4.24 -19.66 6.44
CA ILE A 38 2.82 -19.64 6.78
C ILE A 38 2.13 -19.06 5.57
N THR A 39 1.40 -19.88 4.83
CA THR A 39 0.76 -19.47 3.59
C THR A 39 -0.53 -18.71 3.90
N LEU A 40 -0.63 -17.49 3.40
CA LEU A 40 -1.86 -16.72 3.33
C LEU A 40 -2.32 -16.66 1.88
N GLU A 41 -3.57 -16.96 1.63
CA GLU A 41 -4.16 -16.77 0.31
C GLU A 41 -4.29 -15.27 0.04
N ASN A 42 -3.57 -14.76 -0.98
CA ASN A 42 -3.55 -13.34 -1.36
C ASN A 42 -3.05 -12.36 -0.27
N GLY A 43 -2.28 -12.83 0.71
CA GLY A 43 -1.73 -12.01 1.80
C GLY A 43 -0.90 -10.81 1.29
N PHE A 44 -0.90 -9.73 2.06
CA PHE A 44 -0.13 -8.52 1.76
C PHE A 44 1.37 -8.66 2.09
N ALA A 45 1.72 -9.54 3.03
CA ALA A 45 3.10 -9.81 3.42
C ALA A 45 3.38 -11.31 3.47
N GLY A 46 4.64 -11.69 3.29
CA GLY A 46 5.11 -13.05 3.50
C GLY A 46 5.27 -13.34 4.99
N LEU A 47 4.83 -14.52 5.44
CA LEU A 47 4.95 -14.95 6.83
C LEU A 47 5.81 -16.21 6.94
N VAL A 48 6.71 -16.22 7.93
CA VAL A 48 7.45 -17.42 8.33
C VAL A 48 7.32 -17.66 9.83
N GLN A 49 7.16 -18.91 10.23
CA GLN A 49 7.07 -19.29 11.63
C GLN A 49 8.33 -18.87 12.42
N LEU A 50 8.16 -18.30 13.61
CA LEU A 50 9.24 -18.04 14.54
C LEU A 50 8.72 -18.17 15.98
N GLY A 51 9.17 -19.20 16.69
CA GLY A 51 8.74 -19.45 18.07
C GLY A 51 7.21 -19.56 18.19
N ALA A 52 6.62 -18.73 19.07
CA ALA A 52 5.18 -18.67 19.31
C ALA A 52 4.39 -17.79 18.30
N GLY A 53 5.06 -17.26 17.29
CA GLY A 53 4.43 -16.36 16.32
C GLY A 53 5.00 -16.51 14.93
N ALA A 54 5.00 -15.40 14.19
CA ALA A 54 5.54 -15.31 12.85
C ALA A 54 6.33 -14.01 12.65
N LEU A 55 7.39 -14.08 11.87
CA LEU A 55 7.96 -12.92 11.21
C LEU A 55 7.16 -12.63 9.94
N ALA A 56 6.75 -11.40 9.79
CA ALA A 56 6.19 -10.86 8.57
C ALA A 56 7.28 -10.09 7.83
N VAL A 57 7.37 -10.28 6.53
CA VAL A 57 8.35 -9.62 5.67
C VAL A 57 7.64 -9.09 4.44
N CYS A 58 7.87 -7.81 4.14
CA CYS A 58 7.39 -7.16 2.94
C CYS A 58 8.54 -6.41 2.28
N THR A 59 8.59 -6.41 0.95
CA THR A 59 9.51 -5.58 0.16
C THR A 59 8.76 -4.89 -0.96
N ASP A 60 8.95 -3.58 -1.08
CA ASP A 60 8.33 -2.76 -2.12
C ASP A 60 9.25 -1.57 -2.46
N GLY A 61 9.07 -1.03 -3.67
CA GLY A 61 9.75 0.15 -4.16
C GLY A 61 8.81 1.34 -4.31
N VAL A 62 9.37 2.54 -4.46
CA VAL A 62 8.58 3.76 -4.69
C VAL A 62 8.10 3.86 -6.13
N GLY A 63 8.85 3.31 -7.07
CA GLY A 63 8.52 3.34 -8.48
C GLY A 63 8.67 4.74 -9.11
N THR A 64 7.91 5.00 -10.17
CA THR A 64 8.09 6.21 -11.01
C THR A 64 7.68 7.52 -10.36
N LYS A 65 7.13 7.52 -9.14
CA LYS A 65 6.96 8.72 -8.30
C LYS A 65 8.28 9.44 -8.05
N LEU A 66 9.39 8.67 -7.92
CA LEU A 66 10.74 9.20 -7.74
C LEU A 66 11.08 10.29 -8.75
N LEU A 67 10.71 10.10 -10.01
CA LEU A 67 11.03 11.02 -11.09
C LEU A 67 10.24 12.34 -10.98
N LEU A 68 8.98 12.28 -10.55
CA LEU A 68 8.18 13.49 -10.31
C LEU A 68 8.63 14.22 -9.04
N ALA A 69 8.95 13.49 -7.98
CA ALA A 69 9.45 14.07 -6.74
C ALA A 69 10.82 14.75 -6.94
N HIS A 70 11.68 14.17 -7.77
CA HIS A 70 12.95 14.80 -8.17
C HIS A 70 12.73 16.09 -8.95
N GLU A 71 11.83 16.08 -9.96
CA GLU A 71 11.48 17.27 -10.74
C GLU A 71 10.92 18.40 -9.87
N LEU A 72 10.15 18.05 -8.84
CA LEU A 72 9.51 19.00 -7.91
C LEU A 72 10.35 19.31 -6.66
N SER A 73 11.59 18.81 -6.57
CA SER A 73 12.49 18.98 -5.40
C SER A 73 11.83 18.55 -4.08
N SER A 74 11.15 17.40 -4.09
CA SER A 74 10.39 16.85 -2.95
C SER A 74 10.87 15.45 -2.57
N LEU A 75 12.20 15.25 -2.54
CA LEU A 75 12.83 13.93 -2.35
C LEU A 75 12.61 13.33 -0.95
N GLU A 76 12.43 14.15 0.08
CA GLU A 76 12.12 13.67 1.43
C GLU A 76 10.80 12.89 1.46
N THR A 77 9.82 13.27 0.63
CA THR A 77 8.51 12.58 0.62
C THR A 77 8.62 11.13 0.18
N VAL A 78 9.52 10.82 -0.76
CA VAL A 78 9.66 9.46 -1.31
C VAL A 78 10.36 8.50 -0.36
N GLY A 79 11.16 8.99 0.59
CA GLY A 79 11.66 8.19 1.70
C GLY A 79 10.51 7.70 2.61
N ILE A 80 9.54 8.60 2.90
CA ILE A 80 8.34 8.23 3.64
C ILE A 80 7.50 7.22 2.83
N ASP A 81 7.34 7.44 1.51
CA ASP A 81 6.63 6.50 0.63
C ASP A 81 7.23 5.09 0.70
N CYS A 82 8.56 4.99 0.61
CA CYS A 82 9.26 3.72 0.67
C CYS A 82 8.95 2.94 1.94
N VAL A 83 8.97 3.60 3.10
CA VAL A 83 8.60 2.99 4.37
C VAL A 83 7.11 2.62 4.37
N ALA A 84 6.24 3.56 3.99
CA ALA A 84 4.79 3.39 4.05
C ALA A 84 4.27 2.19 3.25
N MET A 85 4.77 2.01 2.01
CA MET A 85 4.36 0.89 1.15
C MET A 85 4.61 -0.45 1.82
N ASN A 86 5.72 -0.57 2.54
CA ASN A 86 6.12 -1.81 3.22
C ASN A 86 5.40 -2.02 4.56
N VAL A 87 5.38 -1.00 5.43
CA VAL A 87 4.82 -1.18 6.79
C VAL A 87 3.30 -1.26 6.80
N ASN A 88 2.61 -0.62 5.85
CA ASN A 88 1.16 -0.74 5.70
C ASN A 88 0.75 -2.17 5.28
N ASP A 89 1.56 -2.85 4.50
CA ASP A 89 1.33 -4.25 4.13
C ASP A 89 1.54 -5.19 5.33
N LEU A 90 2.53 -4.90 6.19
CA LEU A 90 2.75 -5.70 7.41
C LEU A 90 1.55 -5.66 8.35
N ILE A 91 0.94 -4.49 8.56
CA ILE A 91 -0.22 -4.39 9.45
C ILE A 91 -1.47 -5.06 8.87
N CYS A 92 -1.55 -5.25 7.55
CA CYS A 92 -2.65 -6.00 6.93
C CYS A 92 -2.70 -7.47 7.36
N VAL A 93 -1.57 -8.04 7.76
CA VAL A 93 -1.51 -9.40 8.32
C VAL A 93 -1.44 -9.42 9.85
N GLY A 94 -1.68 -8.27 10.50
CA GLY A 94 -1.67 -8.11 11.95
C GLY A 94 -0.28 -7.94 12.56
N ALA A 95 0.78 -7.81 11.75
CA ALA A 95 2.14 -7.72 12.24
C ALA A 95 2.52 -6.29 12.63
N GLU A 96 3.14 -6.14 13.80
CA GLU A 96 3.79 -4.89 14.23
C GLU A 96 5.13 -4.75 13.51
N PRO A 97 5.38 -3.64 12.75
CA PRO A 97 6.68 -3.38 12.15
C PRO A 97 7.76 -3.17 13.21
N LEU A 98 8.89 -3.85 13.07
CA LEU A 98 10.02 -3.77 14.01
C LEU A 98 11.25 -3.11 13.40
N SER A 99 11.54 -3.45 12.14
CA SER A 99 12.77 -3.07 11.46
C SER A 99 12.52 -2.78 10.00
N PHE A 100 13.27 -1.83 9.47
CA PHE A 100 13.28 -1.47 8.07
C PHE A 100 14.72 -1.38 7.56
N VAL A 101 14.95 -1.82 6.32
CA VAL A 101 16.19 -1.62 5.58
C VAL A 101 15.86 -1.12 4.18
N ASP A 102 16.70 -0.24 3.64
CA ASP A 102 16.54 0.31 2.30
C ASP A 102 17.53 -0.30 1.30
N TYR A 103 17.23 -0.14 0.03
CA TYR A 103 18.12 -0.33 -1.09
C TYR A 103 18.04 0.89 -2.01
N VAL A 104 19.15 1.61 -2.14
CA VAL A 104 19.28 2.74 -3.07
C VAL A 104 20.22 2.38 -4.20
N ALA A 105 19.73 2.40 -5.43
CA ALA A 105 20.54 2.26 -6.63
C ALA A 105 20.74 3.64 -7.30
N LEU A 106 21.98 4.01 -7.58
CA LEU A 106 22.35 5.33 -8.11
C LEU A 106 23.04 5.21 -9.47
N GLU A 107 22.77 6.15 -10.38
CA GLU A 107 23.57 6.35 -11.58
C GLU A 107 24.96 6.93 -11.20
N GLU A 108 24.99 7.92 -10.32
CA GLU A 108 26.19 8.51 -9.78
C GLU A 108 26.02 8.90 -8.31
N PRO A 109 27.12 8.95 -7.52
CA PRO A 109 27.03 9.33 -6.12
C PRO A 109 26.58 10.78 -5.95
N ASP A 110 25.52 11.00 -5.15
CA ASP A 110 25.00 12.33 -4.80
C ASP A 110 24.69 12.39 -3.30
N ALA A 111 25.50 13.13 -2.55
CA ALA A 111 25.37 13.22 -1.10
C ALA A 111 24.16 14.04 -0.66
N GLU A 112 23.71 15.02 -1.44
CA GLU A 112 22.54 15.84 -1.12
C GLU A 112 21.25 15.03 -1.33
N LEU A 113 21.14 14.35 -2.45
CA LEU A 113 20.05 13.40 -2.72
C LEU A 113 19.96 12.34 -1.61
N MET A 114 21.08 11.72 -1.25
CA MET A 114 21.10 10.68 -0.20
C MET A 114 20.71 11.24 1.16
N ALA A 115 21.09 12.47 1.50
CA ALA A 115 20.66 13.10 2.75
C ALA A 115 19.15 13.34 2.80
N GLN A 116 18.54 13.78 1.70
CA GLN A 116 17.09 13.99 1.60
C GLN A 116 16.31 12.66 1.67
N LEU A 117 16.77 11.63 0.94
CA LEU A 117 16.18 10.29 1.02
C LEU A 117 16.26 9.73 2.44
N GLY A 118 17.44 9.84 3.08
CA GLY A 118 17.66 9.40 4.45
C GLY A 118 16.78 10.10 5.47
N ALA A 119 16.55 11.40 5.32
CA ALA A 119 15.63 12.17 6.16
C ALA A 119 14.19 11.64 6.03
N GLY A 120 13.74 11.38 4.81
CA GLY A 120 12.41 10.80 4.55
C GLY A 120 12.26 9.39 5.11
N LEU A 121 13.26 8.52 4.92
CA LEU A 121 13.28 7.17 5.48
C LEU A 121 13.20 7.18 7.01
N ALA A 122 14.01 8.04 7.66
CA ALA A 122 14.00 8.19 9.10
C ALA A 122 12.64 8.69 9.63
N GLU A 123 12.03 9.66 8.95
CA GLU A 123 10.70 10.17 9.30
C GLU A 123 9.62 9.09 9.12
N GLY A 124 9.64 8.35 8.02
CA GLY A 124 8.71 7.24 7.79
C GLY A 124 8.83 6.17 8.88
N CYS A 125 10.04 5.76 9.24
CA CYS A 125 10.28 4.81 10.34
C CYS A 125 9.82 5.35 11.69
N ARG A 126 10.00 6.65 11.96
CA ARG A 126 9.49 7.30 13.18
C ARG A 126 7.95 7.26 13.25
N GLN A 127 7.26 7.52 12.13
CA GLN A 127 5.80 7.41 12.05
C GLN A 127 5.32 5.98 12.27
N ALA A 128 6.00 5.01 11.65
CA ALA A 128 5.70 3.58 11.79
C ALA A 128 6.14 2.98 13.15
N ASN A 129 6.88 3.73 13.98
CA ASN A 129 7.48 3.24 15.20
C ASN A 129 8.36 2.00 14.99
N CYS A 130 9.14 1.96 13.91
CA CYS A 130 10.10 0.90 13.61
C CYS A 130 11.53 1.46 13.51
N THR A 131 12.52 0.57 13.61
CA THR A 131 13.93 0.96 13.53
C THR A 131 14.41 0.93 12.08
N LEU A 132 14.99 2.04 11.58
CA LEU A 132 15.81 2.02 10.39
C LEU A 132 17.16 1.37 10.77
N SER A 133 17.34 0.10 10.44
CA SER A 133 18.44 -0.73 10.96
C SER A 133 19.62 -0.86 10.01
N GLY A 134 19.51 -0.37 8.80
CA GLY A 134 20.55 -0.41 7.78
C GLY A 134 20.00 -0.33 6.37
N GLY A 135 20.81 -0.66 5.42
CA GLY A 135 20.45 -0.64 4.00
C GLY A 135 21.65 -0.95 3.12
N GLU A 136 21.48 -0.80 1.81
CA GLU A 136 22.51 -0.95 0.80
C GLU A 136 22.47 0.21 -0.20
N THR A 137 23.62 0.71 -0.57
CA THR A 137 23.76 1.73 -1.62
C THR A 137 24.66 1.20 -2.72
N ALA A 138 24.13 1.10 -3.94
CA ALA A 138 24.87 0.64 -5.11
C ALA A 138 24.96 1.73 -6.19
N VAL A 139 26.16 1.98 -6.70
CA VAL A 139 26.37 2.83 -7.88
C VAL A 139 26.42 1.94 -9.11
N VAL A 140 25.39 2.01 -9.95
CA VAL A 140 25.16 1.08 -11.07
C VAL A 140 24.69 1.80 -12.35
N PRO A 141 25.56 2.65 -12.94
CA PRO A 141 25.19 3.58 -14.02
C PRO A 141 24.69 2.87 -15.30
N GLU A 142 25.04 1.61 -15.49
CA GLU A 142 24.59 0.84 -16.66
C GLU A 142 23.17 0.25 -16.49
N LEU A 143 22.66 0.20 -15.25
CA LEU A 143 21.37 -0.40 -14.92
C LEU A 143 20.30 0.64 -14.56
N VAL A 144 20.69 1.74 -13.91
CA VAL A 144 19.77 2.76 -13.39
C VAL A 144 20.12 4.12 -13.97
N ARG A 145 19.10 4.88 -14.36
CA ARG A 145 19.21 6.30 -14.70
C ARG A 145 18.64 7.13 -13.56
N GLY A 146 19.48 8.09 -13.06
CA GLY A 146 19.15 8.83 -11.85
C GLY A 146 19.29 7.94 -10.62
N PHE A 147 18.16 7.52 -10.03
CA PHE A 147 18.17 6.63 -8.86
C PHE A 147 16.90 5.78 -8.77
N ASP A 148 16.98 4.69 -8.01
CA ASP A 148 15.85 3.89 -7.58
C ASP A 148 15.90 3.69 -6.06
N LEU A 149 14.73 3.55 -5.43
CA LEU A 149 14.58 3.38 -3.99
C LEU A 149 13.55 2.29 -3.70
N ALA A 150 14.00 1.27 -3.00
CA ALA A 150 13.18 0.19 -2.48
C ALA A 150 13.49 -0.04 -1.00
N GLY A 151 12.65 -0.79 -0.32
CA GLY A 151 12.87 -1.15 1.06
C GLY A 151 12.31 -2.51 1.42
N THR A 152 12.70 -2.98 2.59
CA THR A 152 12.18 -4.21 3.18
C THR A 152 11.85 -3.95 4.63
N ALA A 153 10.60 -4.19 5.01
CA ALA A 153 10.14 -4.14 6.38
C ALA A 153 10.04 -5.55 6.98
N VAL A 154 10.41 -5.65 8.24
CA VAL A 154 10.25 -6.86 9.06
C VAL A 154 9.36 -6.53 10.24
N GLY A 155 8.33 -7.33 10.44
CA GLY A 155 7.41 -7.23 11.58
C GLY A 155 7.26 -8.57 12.30
N TRP A 156 6.54 -8.55 13.41
CA TRP A 156 6.23 -9.73 14.18
C TRP A 156 4.76 -9.75 14.60
N VAL A 157 4.19 -10.95 14.66
CA VAL A 157 2.80 -11.18 15.06
C VAL A 157 2.71 -12.50 15.83
N THR A 158 1.90 -12.56 16.89
CA THR A 158 1.58 -13.84 17.54
C THR A 158 0.73 -14.70 16.59
N ARG A 159 0.78 -16.02 16.78
CA ARG A 159 0.04 -16.96 15.91
C ARG A 159 -1.46 -16.67 15.88
N GLU A 160 -2.01 -16.33 17.04
CA GLU A 160 -3.45 -16.08 17.24
C GLU A 160 -3.90 -14.73 16.68
N ALA A 161 -2.97 -13.78 16.53
CA ALA A 161 -3.24 -12.43 16.03
C ALA A 161 -3.04 -12.29 14.52
N ILE A 162 -2.60 -13.36 13.83
CA ILE A 162 -2.48 -13.33 12.36
C ILE A 162 -3.86 -13.06 11.76
N ILE A 163 -3.90 -12.04 10.89
CA ILE A 163 -5.08 -11.70 10.11
C ILE A 163 -4.95 -12.36 8.75
N ASP A 164 -5.76 -13.37 8.51
CA ASP A 164 -5.75 -14.22 7.30
C ASP A 164 -7.05 -14.13 6.49
N GLY A 165 -7.98 -13.26 6.90
CA GLY A 165 -9.28 -13.10 6.25
C GLY A 165 -10.31 -14.21 6.55
N SER A 166 -9.96 -15.23 7.33
CA SER A 166 -10.87 -16.34 7.66
C SER A 166 -12.07 -15.92 8.49
N ARG A 167 -11.99 -14.77 9.17
CA ARG A 167 -13.07 -14.20 9.99
C ARG A 167 -14.05 -13.32 9.21
N VAL A 168 -13.75 -13.00 7.95
CA VAL A 168 -14.64 -12.19 7.11
C VAL A 168 -15.98 -12.88 6.97
N ALA A 169 -17.05 -12.14 7.19
CA ALA A 169 -18.43 -12.66 7.15
C ALA A 169 -19.37 -11.69 6.41
N VAL A 170 -20.47 -12.25 5.88
CA VAL A 170 -21.53 -11.42 5.29
C VAL A 170 -22.07 -10.46 6.35
N ALA A 171 -22.34 -9.22 5.96
CA ALA A 171 -22.75 -8.09 6.76
C ALA A 171 -21.63 -7.46 7.63
N ASP A 172 -20.37 -7.87 7.51
CA ASP A 172 -19.27 -7.11 8.08
C ASP A 172 -19.28 -5.67 7.51
N ALA A 173 -18.98 -4.72 8.39
CA ALA A 173 -18.86 -3.32 8.03
C ALA A 173 -17.48 -3.07 7.39
N LEU A 174 -17.47 -2.32 6.29
CA LEU A 174 -16.24 -1.85 5.65
C LEU A 174 -15.97 -0.41 6.07
N ILE A 175 -14.87 -0.17 6.77
CA ILE A 175 -14.40 1.15 7.18
C ILE A 175 -13.24 1.54 6.29
N GLY A 176 -13.39 2.65 5.56
CA GLY A 176 -12.35 3.22 4.72
C GLY A 176 -11.58 4.31 5.48
N LEU A 177 -10.25 4.28 5.36
CA LEU A 177 -9.34 5.32 5.86
C LEU A 177 -8.84 6.13 4.67
N ALA A 178 -8.89 7.47 4.81
CA ALA A 178 -8.52 8.38 3.74
C ALA A 178 -7.03 8.27 3.36
N SER A 179 -6.75 8.35 2.06
CA SER A 179 -5.39 8.53 1.55
C SER A 179 -4.97 10.01 1.59
N SER A 180 -3.66 10.26 1.50
CA SER A 180 -3.09 11.60 1.35
C SER A 180 -3.03 12.09 -0.11
N GLY A 181 -3.44 11.25 -1.06
CA GLY A 181 -3.34 11.47 -2.50
C GLY A 181 -3.13 10.14 -3.22
N PRO A 182 -2.47 10.12 -4.38
CA PRO A 182 -2.22 8.90 -5.15
C PRO A 182 -1.31 7.86 -4.46
N HIS A 183 -0.72 8.22 -3.32
CA HIS A 183 0.31 7.44 -2.62
C HIS A 183 1.53 7.20 -3.51
N SER A 184 1.87 5.94 -3.85
CA SER A 184 3.01 5.62 -4.71
C SER A 184 2.61 4.93 -6.02
N ASN A 185 1.33 4.99 -6.41
CA ASN A 185 0.80 4.24 -7.55
C ASN A 185 0.28 5.15 -8.67
N GLY A 186 0.31 4.64 -9.91
CA GLY A 186 -0.20 5.34 -11.08
C GLY A 186 0.71 6.41 -11.66
N TYR A 187 1.94 6.57 -11.18
CA TYR A 187 2.82 7.68 -11.55
C TYR A 187 3.34 7.63 -12.99
N THR A 188 3.38 6.48 -13.62
CA THR A 188 3.68 6.39 -15.06
C THR A 188 2.64 7.16 -15.89
N LEU A 189 1.38 7.14 -15.49
CA LEU A 189 0.30 7.90 -16.13
C LEU A 189 0.29 9.36 -15.66
N ILE A 190 0.38 9.62 -14.33
CA ILE A 190 0.42 10.96 -13.74
C ILE A 190 1.48 11.83 -14.40
N ARG A 191 2.71 11.35 -14.54
CA ARG A 191 3.84 12.09 -15.11
C ARG A 191 3.65 12.47 -16.58
N ARG A 192 2.89 11.70 -17.34
CA ARG A 192 2.57 12.03 -18.74
C ARG A 192 1.52 13.13 -18.86
N LEU A 193 0.71 13.32 -17.83
CA LEU A 193 -0.38 14.28 -17.82
C LEU A 193 0.01 15.58 -17.10
N PHE A 194 0.96 15.51 -16.17
CA PHE A 194 1.39 16.66 -15.36
C PHE A 194 1.98 17.77 -16.25
N ASP A 195 1.53 19.00 -16.02
CA ASP A 195 1.86 20.17 -16.83
C ASP A 195 2.64 21.25 -16.07
N GLY A 196 3.17 20.92 -14.89
CA GLY A 196 4.03 21.80 -14.10
C GLY A 196 3.28 22.72 -13.13
N ASP A 197 1.96 22.55 -12.90
CA ASP A 197 1.23 23.32 -11.88
C ASP A 197 1.78 22.99 -10.46
N PRO A 198 2.38 23.96 -9.74
CA PRO A 198 2.99 23.68 -8.43
C PRO A 198 1.98 23.27 -7.35
N ALA A 199 0.75 23.81 -7.37
CA ALA A 199 -0.27 23.48 -6.38
C ALA A 199 -0.80 22.06 -6.56
N LEU A 200 -0.93 21.63 -7.79
CA LEU A 200 -1.24 20.24 -8.13
C LEU A 200 -0.05 19.33 -7.84
N GLY A 201 1.16 19.75 -8.23
CA GLY A 201 2.40 19.03 -7.97
C GLY A 201 2.54 18.65 -6.49
N ALA A 202 2.29 19.60 -5.58
CA ALA A 202 2.32 19.36 -4.13
C ALA A 202 1.32 18.28 -3.67
N GLN A 203 0.13 18.23 -4.27
CA GLN A 203 -0.85 17.18 -3.98
C GLN A 203 -0.41 15.82 -4.55
N LEU A 204 0.19 15.82 -5.72
CA LEU A 204 0.66 14.60 -6.38
C LEU A 204 1.86 13.98 -5.68
N VAL A 205 2.79 14.77 -5.11
CA VAL A 205 3.96 14.25 -4.39
C VAL A 205 3.74 14.11 -2.89
N ALA A 206 2.52 14.36 -2.39
CA ALA A 206 2.19 14.12 -0.99
C ALA A 206 2.62 12.70 -0.58
N PRO A 207 3.31 12.53 0.57
CA PRO A 207 3.80 11.22 0.98
C PRO A 207 2.63 10.27 1.29
N THR A 208 2.85 9.01 1.02
CA THR A 208 1.93 7.92 1.37
C THR A 208 1.67 7.94 2.88
N ARG A 209 0.40 7.89 3.27
CA ARG A 209 0.01 7.86 4.67
C ARG A 209 0.45 6.55 5.33
N ILE A 210 1.02 6.63 6.52
CA ILE A 210 1.40 5.49 7.36
C ILE A 210 0.29 5.27 8.39
N TYR A 211 -0.39 4.11 8.32
CA TYR A 211 -1.54 3.77 9.18
C TYR A 211 -1.15 2.92 10.39
N VAL A 212 0.14 2.63 10.59
CA VAL A 212 0.63 1.64 11.56
C VAL A 212 0.09 1.90 12.97
N ARG A 213 0.24 3.11 13.50
CA ARG A 213 -0.15 3.41 14.90
C ARG A 213 -1.65 3.30 15.11
N SER A 214 -2.44 3.86 14.22
CA SER A 214 -3.90 3.84 14.30
C SER A 214 -4.47 2.45 14.14
N VAL A 215 -3.93 1.65 13.20
CA VAL A 215 -4.36 0.27 12.98
C VAL A 215 -3.94 -0.63 14.15
N LEU A 216 -2.72 -0.54 14.66
CA LEU A 216 -2.31 -1.32 15.83
C LEU A 216 -3.15 -0.98 17.07
N ALA A 217 -3.49 0.31 17.28
CA ALA A 217 -4.42 0.70 18.33
C ALA A 217 -5.83 0.10 18.12
N LEU A 218 -6.29 0.05 16.87
CA LEU A 218 -7.55 -0.60 16.53
C LEU A 218 -7.51 -2.10 16.82
N LEU A 219 -6.47 -2.81 16.39
CA LEU A 219 -6.28 -4.25 16.61
C LEU A 219 -6.25 -4.63 18.11
N ALA A 220 -5.73 -3.73 18.94
CA ALA A 220 -5.71 -3.94 20.40
C ALA A 220 -7.09 -3.80 21.06
N ALA A 221 -8.08 -3.18 20.41
CA ALA A 221 -9.35 -2.80 21.01
C ALA A 221 -10.58 -3.43 20.33
N VAL A 222 -10.47 -3.78 19.04
CA VAL A 222 -11.59 -4.27 18.21
C VAL A 222 -11.15 -5.54 17.50
N GLU A 223 -12.03 -6.52 17.37
CA GLU A 223 -11.77 -7.67 16.52
C GLU A 223 -11.87 -7.27 15.06
N VAL A 224 -10.73 -7.23 14.39
CA VAL A 224 -10.63 -6.93 12.96
C VAL A 224 -10.62 -8.25 12.20
N HIS A 225 -11.52 -8.39 11.22
CA HIS A 225 -11.65 -9.60 10.44
C HIS A 225 -10.68 -9.63 9.27
N ALA A 226 -10.42 -8.48 8.64
CA ALA A 226 -9.44 -8.33 7.58
C ALA A 226 -9.06 -6.85 7.36
N LEU A 227 -7.93 -6.64 6.67
CA LEU A 227 -7.47 -5.34 6.19
C LEU A 227 -7.02 -5.44 4.74
N ALA A 228 -7.18 -4.33 4.00
CA ALA A 228 -6.63 -4.18 2.67
C ALA A 228 -5.93 -2.83 2.53
N HIS A 229 -4.65 -2.83 2.17
CA HIS A 229 -3.93 -1.65 1.72
C HIS A 229 -4.30 -1.37 0.27
N VAL A 230 -4.89 -0.20 0.01
CA VAL A 230 -5.37 0.17 -1.33
C VAL A 230 -4.24 0.86 -2.10
N THR A 231 -3.62 0.11 -2.99
CA THR A 231 -2.45 0.50 -3.78
C THR A 231 -2.76 0.48 -5.29
N GLY A 232 -1.82 0.09 -6.14
CA GLY A 232 -2.07 -0.20 -7.55
C GLY A 232 -3.09 -1.33 -7.70
N GLY A 233 -4.09 -1.14 -8.54
CA GLY A 233 -5.28 -1.99 -8.61
C GLY A 233 -6.50 -1.38 -7.91
N GLY A 234 -6.33 -0.30 -7.14
CA GLY A 234 -7.43 0.44 -6.52
C GLY A 234 -8.37 -0.45 -5.71
N LEU A 235 -9.67 -0.39 -5.98
CA LEU A 235 -10.66 -1.19 -5.28
C LEU A 235 -10.51 -2.71 -5.50
N GLU A 236 -9.81 -3.15 -6.54
CA GLU A 236 -9.52 -4.57 -6.78
C GLU A 236 -8.55 -5.17 -5.74
N ASN A 237 -8.01 -4.36 -4.81
CA ASN A 237 -7.28 -4.87 -3.64
C ASN A 237 -8.20 -5.43 -2.55
N LEU A 238 -9.48 -5.07 -2.51
CA LEU A 238 -10.41 -5.52 -1.45
C LEU A 238 -10.60 -7.04 -1.42
N PRO A 239 -10.76 -7.76 -2.55
CA PRO A 239 -10.85 -9.22 -2.58
C PRO A 239 -9.63 -9.95 -2.01
N ARG A 240 -8.48 -9.27 -1.82
CA ARG A 240 -7.33 -9.85 -1.13
C ARG A 240 -7.61 -10.13 0.35
N MET A 241 -8.58 -9.46 0.95
CA MET A 241 -9.06 -9.76 2.30
C MET A 241 -9.64 -11.18 2.41
N ASN A 242 -10.49 -11.56 1.46
CA ASN A 242 -10.99 -12.92 1.25
C ASN A 242 -11.72 -12.97 -0.10
N PRO A 243 -11.22 -13.72 -1.10
CA PRO A 243 -11.79 -13.74 -2.45
C PRO A 243 -13.19 -14.37 -2.56
N SER A 244 -13.63 -15.11 -1.53
CA SER A 244 -14.95 -15.76 -1.53
C SER A 244 -16.11 -14.81 -1.22
N PHE A 245 -15.82 -13.52 -0.99
CA PHE A 245 -16.84 -12.52 -0.66
C PHE A 245 -16.89 -11.38 -1.66
N ARG A 246 -18.05 -10.71 -1.69
CA ARG A 246 -18.26 -9.48 -2.43
C ARG A 246 -18.14 -8.28 -1.49
N TYR A 247 -17.35 -7.29 -1.89
CA TYR A 247 -17.12 -6.04 -1.15
C TYR A 247 -17.94 -4.93 -1.78
N VAL A 248 -19.03 -4.52 -1.12
CA VAL A 248 -19.94 -3.48 -1.60
C VAL A 248 -19.47 -2.13 -1.05
N VAL A 249 -19.05 -1.23 -1.93
CA VAL A 249 -18.65 0.14 -1.58
C VAL A 249 -19.72 1.09 -2.12
N ASP A 250 -20.71 1.41 -1.30
CA ASP A 250 -21.88 2.21 -1.65
C ASP A 250 -21.89 3.62 -1.04
N ASN A 251 -20.95 3.90 -0.13
CA ASN A 251 -20.75 5.19 0.51
C ASN A 251 -19.25 5.56 0.56
N PRO A 252 -18.59 5.77 -0.60
CA PRO A 252 -17.15 6.00 -0.66
C PRO A 252 -16.75 7.32 0.02
N LEU A 253 -15.47 7.41 0.44
CA LEU A 253 -14.85 8.65 0.89
C LEU A 253 -14.88 9.71 -0.25
N PRO A 254 -14.89 11.01 0.10
CA PRO A 254 -14.74 12.07 -0.89
C PRO A 254 -13.44 11.90 -1.71
N VAL A 255 -13.57 11.95 -3.02
CA VAL A 255 -12.43 11.84 -3.94
C VAL A 255 -11.61 13.13 -3.89
N PRO A 256 -10.29 13.09 -3.62
CA PRO A 256 -9.44 14.26 -3.65
C PRO A 256 -9.37 14.93 -5.04
N PRO A 257 -9.29 16.28 -5.12
CA PRO A 257 -9.34 17.02 -6.39
C PRO A 257 -8.30 16.63 -7.43
N ALA A 258 -7.14 16.13 -7.00
CA ALA A 258 -6.09 15.65 -7.91
C ALA A 258 -6.58 14.52 -8.83
N PHE A 259 -7.46 13.63 -8.35
CA PHE A 259 -8.02 12.55 -9.17
C PHE A 259 -9.01 13.05 -10.21
N ASP A 260 -9.86 14.04 -9.87
CA ASP A 260 -10.74 14.70 -10.83
C ASP A 260 -9.94 15.39 -11.94
N TRP A 261 -8.80 15.98 -11.56
CA TRP A 261 -7.91 16.60 -12.55
C TRP A 261 -7.30 15.52 -13.47
N LEU A 262 -6.78 14.43 -12.91
CA LEU A 262 -6.22 13.30 -13.67
C LEU A 262 -7.24 12.74 -14.65
N GLN A 263 -8.46 12.49 -14.20
CA GLN A 263 -9.54 11.94 -15.01
C GLN A 263 -9.86 12.85 -16.19
N ARG A 264 -10.06 14.14 -15.94
CA ARG A 264 -10.38 15.12 -17.01
C ARG A 264 -9.22 15.36 -17.96
N LYS A 265 -7.99 15.52 -17.43
CA LYS A 265 -6.80 15.80 -18.24
C LYS A 265 -6.43 14.63 -19.14
N GLY A 266 -6.57 13.41 -18.63
CA GLY A 266 -6.26 12.17 -19.34
C GLY A 266 -7.40 11.62 -20.17
N ASP A 267 -8.62 12.18 -20.07
CA ASP A 267 -9.85 11.59 -20.64
C ASP A 267 -9.98 10.11 -20.25
N ILE A 268 -9.73 9.82 -18.93
CA ILE A 268 -9.68 8.47 -18.40
C ILE A 268 -11.09 8.02 -18.01
N ALA A 269 -11.49 6.83 -18.44
CA ALA A 269 -12.78 6.27 -18.07
C ALA A 269 -12.88 6.07 -16.53
N PRO A 270 -14.04 6.31 -15.89
CA PRO A 270 -14.22 6.12 -14.45
C PRO A 270 -13.75 4.74 -13.97
N VAL A 271 -14.07 3.68 -14.68
CA VAL A 271 -13.65 2.31 -14.34
C VAL A 271 -12.13 2.18 -14.28
N GLU A 272 -11.40 2.79 -15.19
CA GLU A 272 -9.92 2.77 -15.20
C GLU A 272 -9.33 3.58 -14.04
N MET A 273 -9.98 4.69 -13.64
CA MET A 273 -9.57 5.45 -12.46
C MET A 273 -9.62 4.59 -11.19
N TYR A 274 -10.71 3.85 -10.97
CA TYR A 274 -10.89 3.00 -9.78
C TYR A 274 -10.10 1.68 -9.83
N ARG A 275 -9.59 1.30 -11.00
CA ARG A 275 -8.65 0.17 -11.17
C ARG A 275 -7.19 0.57 -11.03
N THR A 276 -6.86 1.82 -11.32
CA THR A 276 -5.47 2.31 -11.31
C THR A 276 -5.11 3.00 -10.00
N PHE A 277 -6.07 3.75 -9.43
CA PHE A 277 -5.83 4.65 -8.29
C PHE A 277 -6.66 4.28 -7.08
N ASN A 278 -6.18 4.69 -5.92
CA ASN A 278 -6.88 4.52 -4.65
C ASN A 278 -8.13 5.42 -4.49
N MET A 279 -8.31 6.42 -5.34
CA MET A 279 -9.44 7.35 -5.38
C MET A 279 -9.79 8.00 -4.03
N GLY A 280 -8.77 8.24 -3.19
CA GLY A 280 -8.94 8.81 -1.84
C GLY A 280 -9.06 7.79 -0.71
N LEU A 281 -9.02 6.49 -1.03
CA LEU A 281 -9.15 5.39 -0.08
C LEU A 281 -7.80 4.68 0.09
N GLY A 282 -7.11 4.91 1.20
CA GLY A 282 -5.76 4.34 1.39
C GLY A 282 -5.74 2.98 2.08
N MET A 283 -6.70 2.71 2.96
CA MET A 283 -6.84 1.43 3.65
C MET A 283 -8.31 1.11 3.92
N VAL A 284 -8.65 -0.17 3.91
CA VAL A 284 -9.97 -0.67 4.28
C VAL A 284 -9.84 -1.68 5.41
N VAL A 285 -10.73 -1.57 6.38
CA VAL A 285 -10.85 -2.47 7.54
C VAL A 285 -12.22 -3.12 7.52
N ALA A 286 -12.27 -4.43 7.64
CA ALA A 286 -13.50 -5.20 7.83
C ALA A 286 -13.65 -5.58 9.30
N VAL A 287 -14.78 -5.23 9.90
CA VAL A 287 -15.15 -5.55 11.29
C VAL A 287 -16.60 -6.02 11.35
N ALA A 288 -16.97 -6.73 12.42
CA ALA A 288 -18.38 -7.01 12.68
C ALA A 288 -19.21 -5.71 12.68
N ALA A 289 -20.42 -5.70 12.09
CA ALA A 289 -21.25 -4.50 11.98
C ALA A 289 -21.50 -3.81 13.34
N GLY A 290 -21.59 -4.59 14.44
CA GLY A 290 -21.76 -4.08 15.80
C GLY A 290 -20.56 -3.31 16.35
N ASP A 291 -19.38 -3.52 15.81
CA ASP A 291 -18.14 -2.86 16.23
C ASP A 291 -17.78 -1.63 15.40
N ALA A 292 -18.51 -1.35 14.31
CA ALA A 292 -18.18 -0.28 13.37
C ALA A 292 -18.10 1.11 14.04
N VAL A 293 -19.03 1.43 14.92
CA VAL A 293 -19.04 2.74 15.63
C VAL A 293 -17.82 2.88 16.53
N ARG A 294 -17.50 1.83 17.30
CA ARG A 294 -16.34 1.81 18.18
C ARG A 294 -15.04 1.94 17.40
N ALA A 295 -14.93 1.24 16.28
CA ALA A 295 -13.78 1.32 15.40
C ALA A 295 -13.59 2.73 14.83
N LEU A 296 -14.65 3.36 14.33
CA LEU A 296 -14.63 4.73 13.82
C LEU A 296 -14.23 5.76 14.88
N GLU A 297 -14.77 5.65 16.11
CA GLU A 297 -14.41 6.53 17.23
C GLU A 297 -12.93 6.39 17.60
N LEU A 298 -12.41 5.18 17.59
CA LEU A 298 -11.00 4.92 17.89
C LEU A 298 -10.11 5.51 16.80
N LEU A 299 -10.38 5.21 15.54
CA LEU A 299 -9.62 5.75 14.40
C LEU A 299 -9.61 7.28 14.38
N ALA A 300 -10.75 7.91 14.71
CA ALA A 300 -10.82 9.37 14.83
C ALA A 300 -9.94 9.93 15.97
N ARG A 301 -9.85 9.24 17.12
CA ARG A 301 -8.95 9.61 18.23
C ARG A 301 -7.47 9.50 17.85
N GLU A 302 -7.15 8.52 17.02
CA GLU A 302 -5.80 8.33 16.46
C GLU A 302 -5.48 9.29 15.30
N GLY A 303 -6.41 10.19 14.95
CA GLY A 303 -6.22 11.23 13.93
C GLY A 303 -6.49 10.77 12.50
N GLU A 304 -7.19 9.64 12.33
CA GLU A 304 -7.59 9.19 11.00
C GLU A 304 -8.88 9.86 10.53
N THR A 305 -8.92 10.17 9.23
CA THR A 305 -10.18 10.44 8.54
C THR A 305 -10.73 9.10 8.06
N ALA A 306 -11.72 8.58 8.76
CA ALA A 306 -12.32 7.28 8.48
C ALA A 306 -13.83 7.36 8.37
N GLN A 307 -14.42 6.49 7.54
CA GLN A 307 -15.85 6.45 7.26
C GLN A 307 -16.33 5.02 7.06
N LEU A 308 -17.57 4.72 7.42
CA LEU A 308 -18.27 3.52 6.97
C LEU A 308 -18.54 3.67 5.47
N ILE A 309 -17.84 2.88 4.66
CA ILE A 309 -17.90 2.99 3.18
C ILE A 309 -18.80 1.92 2.54
N GLY A 310 -19.23 0.91 3.29
CA GLY A 310 -20.03 -0.18 2.76
C GLY A 310 -20.03 -1.41 3.65
N HIS A 311 -20.21 -2.57 3.04
CA HIS A 311 -20.35 -3.84 3.74
C HIS A 311 -19.88 -5.04 2.90
N VAL A 312 -19.68 -6.18 3.57
CA VAL A 312 -19.37 -7.47 2.93
C VAL A 312 -20.69 -8.18 2.58
N ALA A 313 -20.80 -8.67 1.36
CA ALA A 313 -21.94 -9.43 0.84
C ALA A 313 -21.53 -10.82 0.36
N ALA A 314 -22.53 -11.68 0.14
CA ALA A 314 -22.32 -12.96 -0.54
C ALA A 314 -21.97 -12.75 -2.02
N GLY A 315 -21.09 -13.60 -2.56
CA GLY A 315 -20.58 -13.52 -3.92
C GLY A 315 -19.11 -13.13 -3.94
N GLU A 316 -18.58 -12.78 -5.08
CA GLU A 316 -17.16 -12.49 -5.29
C GLU A 316 -16.94 -11.06 -5.86
N GLY A 317 -15.74 -10.52 -5.67
CA GLY A 317 -15.29 -9.26 -6.27
C GLY A 317 -15.76 -8.02 -5.55
N VAL A 318 -15.84 -6.90 -6.28
CA VAL A 318 -16.21 -5.58 -5.74
C VAL A 318 -17.45 -5.06 -6.47
N ALA A 319 -18.37 -4.46 -5.73
CA ALA A 319 -19.49 -3.69 -6.26
C ALA A 319 -19.30 -2.21 -5.93
N HIS A 320 -19.22 -1.39 -6.95
CA HIS A 320 -19.11 0.07 -6.86
C HIS A 320 -19.66 0.71 -8.13
N ALA A 321 -20.40 1.80 -8.02
CA ALA A 321 -21.08 2.46 -9.14
C ALA A 321 -20.19 2.82 -10.35
N ALA A 322 -18.87 2.93 -10.16
CA ALA A 322 -17.93 3.20 -11.24
C ALA A 322 -17.36 1.93 -11.90
N LEU A 323 -17.59 0.75 -11.31
CA LEU A 323 -17.12 -0.55 -11.81
C LEU A 323 -18.25 -1.37 -12.46
N ASP A 324 -19.49 -1.07 -12.12
CA ASP A 324 -20.71 -1.65 -12.67
C ASP A 324 -21.07 -0.95 -14.00
#